data_95887f81a67acdebcb7e894d3e74e7d0
#
_entry.id   95887f81a67acdebcb7e894d3e74e7d0
#
_cell.length_a   1.000
_cell.length_b   1.000
_cell.length_c   1.000
_cell.angle_alpha   90.00
_cell.angle_beta   90.00
_cell.angle_gamma   90.00
#
_symmetry.space_group_name_H-M   'P 1'
#
loop_
_entity.id
_entity.type
_entity.pdbx_description
1 polymer ?
#
loop_
_entity_poly.entity_id
_entity_poly.type
_entity_poly.pdbx_seq_one_letter_code
_entity_poly.pdbx_strand_id
1 'polypeptide(L)'
;SEMPRNPMMMTIGKFGVTPMSEGLRCAGTVELGGIKLGPSKAPIRLIRRRVAEVFPNLTYQSSEEWMGFRPSTPDSLPLIGEIAQSGIYTAFGHQHVGLTAGAKTGRLISDLIAQRLPNIDMSPYDPNRYAAR
;
A
#
# COMPACT_ATOMS: atom_id res chain seq x y z
N SER A 1 10.59 -9.46 26.98
CA SER A 1 10.34 -8.32 26.08
C SER A 1 8.85 -8.17 25.87
N GLU A 2 8.32 -6.99 26.07
CA GLU A 2 6.90 -6.70 25.88
C GLU A 2 6.60 -6.49 24.39
N MET A 3 6.52 -7.58 23.65
CA MET A 3 6.05 -7.51 22.26
C MET A 3 4.52 -7.37 22.24
N PRO A 4 3.96 -6.48 21.41
CA PRO A 4 2.51 -6.41 21.22
C PRO A 4 1.99 -7.73 20.65
N ARG A 5 0.80 -8.14 21.09
CA ARG A 5 0.15 -9.39 20.61
C ARG A 5 -0.70 -9.18 19.35
N ASN A 6 -1.11 -7.96 19.09
CA ASN A 6 -1.99 -7.60 17.96
C ASN A 6 -1.36 -6.50 17.11
N PRO A 7 -1.71 -6.41 15.83
CA PRO A 7 -1.38 -5.25 14.99
C PRO A 7 -1.96 -3.98 15.59
N MET A 8 -1.17 -2.91 15.58
CA MET A 8 -1.55 -1.61 16.11
C MET A 8 -1.13 -0.49 15.16
N MET A 9 -1.97 0.53 15.07
CA MET A 9 -1.62 1.77 14.37
C MET A 9 -1.30 2.86 15.40
N MET A 10 -0.09 3.36 15.36
CA MET A 10 0.37 4.46 16.21
C MET A 10 -0.05 5.78 15.60
N THR A 11 -0.96 6.50 16.24
CA THR A 11 -1.42 7.83 15.79
C THR A 11 -0.30 8.87 15.90
N ILE A 12 0.48 8.80 16.96
CA ILE A 12 1.69 9.60 17.13
C ILE A 12 2.82 8.92 16.35
N GLY A 13 3.31 9.60 15.30
CA GLY A 13 4.37 9.08 14.43
C GLY A 13 3.86 8.37 13.17
N LYS A 14 2.54 8.09 13.08
CA LYS A 14 1.86 7.55 11.88
C LYS A 14 2.54 6.30 11.31
N PHE A 15 2.79 5.30 12.15
CA PHE A 15 3.35 4.02 11.74
C PHE A 15 2.55 2.85 12.31
N GLY A 16 2.53 1.74 11.59
CA GLY A 16 1.93 0.49 12.03
C GLY A 16 2.97 -0.41 12.68
N VAL A 17 2.54 -1.15 13.70
CA VAL A 17 3.34 -2.17 14.38
C VAL A 17 2.58 -3.49 14.28
N THR A 18 3.20 -4.50 13.73
CA THR A 18 2.58 -5.81 13.51
C THR A 18 3.49 -6.92 14.00
N PRO A 19 3.04 -7.72 14.98
CA PRO A 19 3.75 -8.95 15.35
C PRO A 19 3.70 -9.95 14.19
N MET A 20 4.84 -10.48 13.81
CA MET A 20 5.01 -11.48 12.76
C MET A 20 5.70 -12.71 13.36
N SER A 21 5.71 -13.84 12.64
CA SER A 21 6.43 -15.06 13.07
C SER A 21 7.93 -14.81 13.29
N GLU A 22 8.51 -13.90 12.51
CA GLU A 22 9.96 -13.64 12.49
C GLU A 22 10.37 -12.45 13.37
N GLY A 23 9.40 -11.74 13.97
CA GLY A 23 9.66 -10.57 14.80
C GLY A 23 8.63 -9.47 14.68
N LEU A 24 8.99 -8.26 15.08
CA LEU A 24 8.11 -7.11 15.05
C LEU A 24 8.32 -6.29 13.77
N ARG A 25 7.30 -6.21 12.92
CA ARG A 25 7.32 -5.34 11.76
C ARG A 25 6.81 -3.95 12.11
N CYS A 26 7.65 -2.95 11.89
CA CYS A 26 7.30 -1.54 12.04
C CYS A 26 7.29 -0.89 10.64
N ALA A 27 6.13 -0.43 10.20
CA ALA A 27 5.96 0.12 8.85
C ALA A 27 5.23 1.45 8.89
N GLY A 28 5.74 2.42 8.16
CA GLY A 28 5.12 3.75 8.10
C GLY A 28 5.88 4.62 7.12
N THR A 29 5.45 5.87 7.04
CA THR A 29 6.00 6.90 6.15
C THR A 29 5.82 6.57 4.66
N VAL A 30 5.77 7.61 3.86
CA VAL A 30 5.80 7.54 2.39
C VAL A 30 6.86 8.52 1.93
N GLU A 31 7.72 8.08 1.02
CA GLU A 31 8.74 8.91 0.40
C GLU A 31 8.37 9.13 -1.08
N LEU A 32 8.24 10.40 -1.48
CA LEU A 32 7.91 10.81 -2.84
C LEU A 32 9.21 11.20 -3.55
N GLY A 33 9.95 10.22 -4.03
CA GLY A 33 11.27 10.43 -4.66
C GLY A 33 11.43 9.83 -6.05
N GLY A 34 10.36 9.28 -6.61
CA GLY A 34 10.41 8.51 -7.86
C GLY A 34 11.09 7.15 -7.67
N ILE A 35 11.25 6.41 -8.78
CA ILE A 35 11.72 5.01 -8.74
C ILE A 35 13.25 4.85 -8.84
N LYS A 36 13.98 5.93 -9.11
CA LYS A 36 15.43 5.89 -9.32
C LYS A 36 16.24 6.17 -8.06
N LEU A 37 15.64 6.79 -7.06
CA LEU A 37 16.29 7.09 -5.78
C LEU A 37 16.14 5.91 -4.84
N GLY A 38 17.23 5.53 -4.20
CA GLY A 38 17.19 4.56 -3.10
C GLY A 38 16.49 5.14 -1.86
N PRO A 39 16.20 4.30 -0.84
CA PRO A 39 15.55 4.75 0.38
C PRO A 39 16.40 5.79 1.11
N SER A 40 15.76 6.87 1.58
CA SER A 40 16.45 7.79 2.48
C SER A 40 16.52 7.23 3.90
N LYS A 41 17.51 7.68 4.66
CA LYS A 41 17.68 7.23 6.07
C LYS A 41 16.74 7.94 7.05
N ALA A 42 16.10 9.04 6.63
CA ALA A 42 15.28 9.86 7.52
C ALA A 42 13.99 9.16 7.98
N PRO A 43 13.19 8.54 7.12
CA PRO A 43 12.01 7.78 7.53
C PRO A 43 12.35 6.63 8.48
N ILE A 44 13.41 5.88 8.20
CA ILE A 44 13.84 4.76 9.05
C ILE A 44 14.25 5.24 10.44
N ARG A 45 15.05 6.33 10.53
CA ARG A 45 15.42 6.93 11.82
C ARG A 45 14.20 7.41 12.60
N LEU A 46 13.21 7.98 11.90
CA LEU A 46 11.96 8.41 12.52
C LEU A 46 11.22 7.21 13.14
N ILE A 47 11.02 6.14 12.37
CA ILE A 47 10.34 4.92 12.85
C ILE A 47 11.10 4.35 14.05
N ARG A 48 12.42 4.17 13.97
CA ARG A 48 13.24 3.67 15.10
C ARG A 48 13.07 4.49 16.36
N ARG A 49 13.12 5.81 16.25
CA ARG A 49 12.92 6.71 17.39
C ARG A 49 11.52 6.54 17.99
N ARG A 50 10.48 6.49 17.15
CA ARG A 50 9.09 6.33 17.60
C ARG A 50 8.83 4.96 18.22
N VAL A 51 9.43 3.92 17.69
CA VAL A 51 9.37 2.58 18.29
C VAL A 51 10.00 2.59 19.70
N ALA A 52 11.17 3.21 19.86
CA ALA A 52 11.83 3.32 21.17
C ALA A 52 11.02 4.17 22.19
N GLU A 53 10.33 5.21 21.72
CA GLU A 53 9.43 6.02 22.57
C GLU A 53 8.21 5.22 23.05
N VAL A 54 7.62 4.39 22.18
CA VAL A 54 6.41 3.62 22.50
C VAL A 54 6.72 2.33 23.24
N PHE A 55 7.85 1.71 22.94
CA PHE A 55 8.27 0.44 23.53
C PHE A 55 9.67 0.56 24.14
N PRO A 56 9.82 1.29 25.26
CA PRO A 56 11.15 1.58 25.83
C PRO A 56 11.91 0.33 26.30
N ASN A 57 11.19 -0.74 26.61
CA ASN A 57 11.78 -2.02 27.08
C ASN A 57 11.91 -3.06 25.95
N LEU A 58 11.67 -2.68 24.69
CA LEU A 58 11.81 -3.59 23.56
C LEU A 58 13.29 -3.86 23.29
N THR A 59 13.68 -5.11 23.44
CA THR A 59 15.02 -5.59 23.09
C THR A 59 14.94 -6.47 21.85
N TYR A 60 15.90 -6.33 20.94
CA TYR A 60 16.01 -7.14 19.74
C TYR A 60 17.48 -7.42 19.40
N GLN A 61 17.76 -8.56 18.79
CA GLN A 61 19.12 -8.96 18.43
C GLN A 61 19.58 -8.36 17.10
N SER A 62 18.64 -8.24 16.15
CA SER A 62 18.91 -7.70 14.82
C SER A 62 17.74 -6.88 14.32
N SER A 63 17.96 -6.09 13.29
CA SER A 63 16.90 -5.39 12.58
C SER A 63 17.25 -5.26 11.11
N GLU A 64 16.26 -5.46 10.26
CA GLU A 64 16.34 -5.27 8.81
C GLU A 64 15.56 -4.03 8.40
N GLU A 65 16.07 -3.36 7.38
CA GLU A 65 15.43 -2.18 6.79
C GLU A 65 15.13 -2.46 5.32
N TRP A 66 13.93 -2.15 4.89
CA TRP A 66 13.55 -2.27 3.50
C TRP A 66 12.58 -1.19 3.07
N MET A 67 12.54 -0.92 1.79
CA MET A 67 11.59 -0.03 1.14
C MET A 67 11.01 -0.71 -0.09
N GLY A 68 9.70 -0.62 -0.27
CA GLY A 68 9.03 -1.08 -1.48
C GLY A 68 8.38 0.08 -2.22
N PHE A 69 8.36 0.01 -3.54
CA PHE A 69 7.63 0.95 -4.37
C PHE A 69 6.15 0.61 -4.39
N ARG A 70 5.28 1.61 -4.24
CA ARG A 70 3.84 1.45 -4.36
C ARG A 70 3.36 1.96 -5.71
N PRO A 71 2.56 1.21 -6.46
CA PRO A 71 1.92 1.71 -7.66
C PRO A 71 0.83 2.70 -7.25
N SER A 72 1.13 3.98 -7.38
CA SER A 72 0.24 5.08 -7.03
C SER A 72 -0.21 5.82 -8.27
N THR A 73 -1.48 6.17 -8.32
CA THR A 73 -2.07 7.05 -9.32
C THR A 73 -2.15 8.47 -8.80
N PRO A 74 -2.20 9.50 -9.65
CA PRO A 74 -2.24 10.90 -9.21
C PRO A 74 -3.46 11.24 -8.34
N ASP A 75 -4.62 10.62 -8.60
CA ASP A 75 -5.88 10.81 -7.87
C ASP A 75 -6.09 9.80 -6.74
N SER A 76 -5.13 8.92 -6.50
CA SER A 76 -5.19 7.85 -5.49
C SER A 76 -6.26 6.77 -5.74
N LEU A 77 -6.92 6.76 -6.89
CA LEU A 77 -7.86 5.71 -7.29
C LEU A 77 -7.19 4.68 -8.19
N PRO A 78 -7.45 3.37 -8.04
CA PRO A 78 -6.90 2.36 -8.92
C PRO A 78 -7.41 2.49 -10.35
N LEU A 79 -6.69 1.92 -11.28
CA LEU A 79 -7.09 1.77 -12.67
C LEU A 79 -7.68 0.38 -12.86
N ILE A 80 -8.99 0.30 -13.14
CA ILE A 80 -9.72 -0.96 -13.30
C ILE A 80 -10.59 -0.87 -14.54
N GLY A 81 -10.25 -1.59 -15.60
CA GLY A 81 -11.00 -1.55 -16.84
C GLY A 81 -10.18 -1.89 -18.07
N GLU A 82 -10.79 -1.70 -19.22
CA GLU A 82 -10.18 -1.93 -20.51
C GLU A 82 -9.42 -0.68 -21.00
N ILE A 83 -8.22 -0.88 -21.54
CA ILE A 83 -7.40 0.19 -22.10
C ILE A 83 -7.81 0.41 -23.56
N ALA A 84 -8.36 1.57 -23.86
CA ALA A 84 -8.61 2.05 -25.24
C ALA A 84 -9.27 1.02 -26.18
N GLN A 85 -10.20 0.22 -25.68
CA GLN A 85 -10.90 -0.82 -26.45
C GLN A 85 -9.96 -1.84 -27.14
N SER A 86 -8.82 -2.11 -26.51
CA SER A 86 -7.76 -2.97 -27.06
C SER A 86 -7.93 -4.45 -26.73
N GLY A 87 -8.91 -4.84 -25.92
CA GLY A 87 -9.01 -6.18 -25.34
C GLY A 87 -8.05 -6.39 -24.15
N ILE A 88 -7.25 -5.38 -23.80
CA ILE A 88 -6.32 -5.44 -22.66
C ILE A 88 -6.97 -4.80 -21.45
N TYR A 89 -7.07 -5.57 -20.37
CA TYR A 89 -7.64 -5.12 -19.11
C TYR A 89 -6.56 -4.86 -18.08
N THR A 90 -6.76 -3.84 -17.25
CA THR A 90 -5.88 -3.46 -16.15
C THR A 90 -6.62 -3.44 -14.81
N ALA A 91 -5.91 -3.76 -13.73
CA ALA A 91 -6.42 -3.76 -12.36
C ALA A 91 -5.27 -3.49 -11.38
N PHE A 92 -4.78 -2.25 -11.32
CA PHE A 92 -3.62 -1.88 -10.48
C PHE A 92 -3.74 -0.47 -9.93
N GLY A 93 -2.72 -0.03 -9.17
CA GLY A 93 -2.68 1.33 -8.64
C GLY A 93 -3.35 1.50 -7.28
N HIS A 94 -3.52 0.42 -6.53
CA HIS A 94 -4.22 0.39 -5.24
C HIS A 94 -3.41 0.95 -4.07
N GLN A 95 -2.20 1.45 -4.30
CA GLN A 95 -1.33 1.99 -3.26
C GLN A 95 -1.13 1.01 -2.07
N HIS A 96 -1.55 1.41 -0.86
CA HIS A 96 -1.42 0.61 0.36
C HIS A 96 -2.63 -0.26 0.68
N VAL A 97 -3.72 -0.16 -0.09
CA VAL A 97 -4.97 -0.89 0.15
C VAL A 97 -5.19 -2.08 -0.79
N GLY A 98 -4.19 -2.44 -1.59
CA GLY A 98 -4.33 -3.46 -2.63
C GLY A 98 -4.76 -4.83 -2.10
N LEU A 99 -4.23 -5.27 -0.96
CA LEU A 99 -4.64 -6.53 -0.34
C LEU A 99 -6.12 -6.48 0.09
N THR A 100 -6.54 -5.40 0.72
CA THR A 100 -7.94 -5.20 1.16
C THR A 100 -8.90 -5.11 -0.01
N ALA A 101 -8.54 -4.40 -1.07
CA ALA A 101 -9.38 -4.18 -2.24
C ALA A 101 -9.32 -5.33 -3.27
N GLY A 102 -8.36 -6.24 -3.15
CA GLY A 102 -8.04 -7.24 -4.17
C GLY A 102 -9.21 -8.13 -4.56
N ALA A 103 -9.95 -8.67 -3.59
CA ALA A 103 -11.11 -9.53 -3.86
C ALA A 103 -12.22 -8.77 -4.62
N LYS A 104 -12.52 -7.53 -4.23
CA LYS A 104 -13.49 -6.69 -4.92
C LYS A 104 -13.01 -6.34 -6.33
N THR A 105 -11.75 -5.98 -6.49
CA THR A 105 -11.15 -5.68 -7.80
C THR A 105 -11.20 -6.89 -8.73
N GLY A 106 -10.86 -8.08 -8.24
CA GLY A 106 -10.97 -9.31 -9.01
C GLY A 106 -12.39 -9.59 -9.49
N ARG A 107 -13.40 -9.35 -8.66
CA ARG A 107 -14.80 -9.46 -9.07
C ARG A 107 -15.16 -8.45 -10.15
N LEU A 108 -14.80 -7.18 -9.98
CA LEU A 108 -15.11 -6.12 -10.94
C LEU A 108 -14.48 -6.39 -12.31
N ILE A 109 -13.20 -6.76 -12.35
CA ILE A 109 -12.52 -7.07 -13.61
C ILE A 109 -13.10 -8.32 -14.29
N SER A 110 -13.49 -9.32 -13.52
CA SER A 110 -14.17 -10.50 -14.04
C SER A 110 -15.54 -10.17 -14.67
N ASP A 111 -16.29 -9.26 -14.04
CA ASP A 111 -17.58 -8.81 -14.58
C ASP A 111 -17.37 -8.04 -15.89
N LEU A 112 -16.38 -7.14 -15.95
CA LEU A 112 -16.06 -6.39 -17.17
C LEU A 112 -15.61 -7.30 -18.32
N ILE A 113 -14.70 -8.24 -18.09
CA ILE A 113 -14.24 -9.19 -19.12
C ILE A 113 -15.40 -10.07 -19.63
N ALA A 114 -16.29 -10.47 -18.74
CA ALA A 114 -17.47 -11.27 -19.07
C ALA A 114 -18.65 -10.44 -19.59
N GLN A 115 -18.46 -9.14 -19.86
CA GLN A 115 -19.49 -8.20 -20.31
C GLN A 115 -20.71 -8.14 -19.39
N ARG A 116 -20.51 -8.36 -18.10
CA ARG A 116 -21.54 -8.18 -17.07
C ARG A 116 -21.44 -6.78 -16.47
N LEU A 117 -22.57 -6.23 -16.04
CA LEU A 117 -22.59 -4.95 -15.36
C LEU A 117 -21.97 -5.08 -13.96
N PRO A 118 -20.91 -4.31 -13.65
CA PRO A 118 -20.38 -4.20 -12.29
C PRO A 118 -21.43 -3.61 -11.34
N ASN A 119 -21.37 -3.99 -10.07
CA ASN A 119 -22.30 -3.52 -9.05
C ASN A 119 -21.92 -2.19 -8.40
N ILE A 120 -21.00 -1.45 -9.01
CA ILE A 120 -20.63 -0.08 -8.64
C ILE A 120 -20.41 0.73 -9.91
N ASP A 121 -20.43 2.06 -9.80
CA ASP A 121 -19.99 2.94 -10.86
C ASP A 121 -18.48 2.78 -11.11
N MET A 122 -18.11 2.43 -12.35
CA MET A 122 -16.73 2.21 -12.75
C MET A 122 -16.05 3.46 -13.31
N SER A 123 -16.79 4.53 -13.58
CA SER A 123 -16.24 5.75 -14.18
C SER A 123 -15.04 6.37 -13.43
N PRO A 124 -15.00 6.39 -12.08
CA PRO A 124 -13.83 6.87 -11.35
C PRO A 124 -12.58 6.00 -11.51
N TYR A 125 -12.75 4.75 -11.93
CA TYR A 125 -11.68 3.75 -12.04
C TYR A 125 -11.23 3.52 -13.50
N ASP A 126 -11.84 4.20 -14.47
CA ASP A 126 -11.51 4.06 -15.88
C ASP A 126 -10.02 4.30 -16.13
N PRO A 127 -9.27 3.34 -16.71
CA PRO A 127 -7.88 3.51 -17.05
C PRO A 127 -7.63 4.62 -18.07
N ASN A 128 -8.63 4.95 -18.88
CA ASN A 128 -8.53 5.98 -19.91
C ASN A 128 -8.77 7.41 -19.37
N ARG A 129 -9.09 7.57 -18.08
CA ARG A 129 -9.37 8.89 -17.49
C ARG A 129 -8.16 9.85 -17.51
N TYR A 130 -6.96 9.34 -17.78
CA TYR A 130 -5.75 10.12 -18.00
C TYR A 130 -5.33 10.21 -19.47
N ALA A 131 -6.06 9.56 -20.39
CA ALA A 131 -5.84 9.75 -21.81
C ALA A 131 -6.10 11.24 -22.14
N ALA A 132 -5.18 11.85 -22.82
CA ALA A 132 -5.08 13.29 -23.00
C ALA A 132 -6.42 13.97 -23.28
N ARG A 133 -6.67 15.01 -22.52
CA ARG A 133 -7.59 16.08 -22.89
C ARG A 133 -6.96 16.92 -23.97
#